data_c9f333257834275c80b3d5979101f3b0
#
_entry.id   c9f333257834275c80b3d5979101f3b0
#
_cell.length_a   1.000
_cell.length_b   1.000
_cell.length_c   1.000
_cell.angle_alpha   90.00
_cell.angle_beta   90.00
_cell.angle_gamma   90.00
#
_symmetry.space_group_name_H-M   'P 1'
#
loop_
_entity.id
_entity.type
_entity.pdbx_description
1 polymer ?
#
loop_
_entity_poly.entity_id
_entity_poly.type
_entity_poly.pdbx_seq_one_letter_code
_entity_poly.pdbx_strand_id
1 'polypeptide(L)'
;MLRSPRVSALILARDEAHNLPSCLETVAWANEVIVVVDRASRDGTEAIAKHGADLVAIRTFDDFANQRNAALDLASCEWIFAIDADERATPELAAEIRRVISDPALRHVGFRVPIRSVILGRRFRFSGTQHDLPLRLFKRGHGRWSGTVHETVDLRGTSGRLENALQHKTIPDMQTFLHKINHYTTLEALRFHREGRRFRLTDLAIRPVWTFAKLYVGKLGFLDGLEGFAFCALSGLSVAVRHFKHRELLRVRRAS
;
A
#
# COMPACT_ATOMS: atom_id res chain seq x y z
N MET A 1 -23.78 27.76 14.27
CA MET A 1 -22.78 26.71 14.54
C MET A 1 -22.21 26.21 13.19
N LEU A 2 -20.94 26.35 12.96
CA LEU A 2 -20.29 25.77 11.78
C LEU A 2 -20.37 24.24 11.92
N ARG A 3 -20.90 23.55 10.92
CA ARG A 3 -20.94 22.09 10.91
C ARG A 3 -19.50 21.55 10.89
N SER A 4 -19.19 20.60 11.77
CA SER A 4 -17.89 19.91 11.70
C SER A 4 -17.70 19.28 10.33
N PRO A 5 -16.52 19.45 9.70
CA PRO A 5 -16.25 18.86 8.40
C PRO A 5 -16.41 17.33 8.44
N ARG A 6 -16.96 16.77 7.38
CA ARG A 6 -17.26 15.33 7.28
C ARG A 6 -16.22 14.61 6.41
N VAL A 7 -15.96 13.37 6.74
CA VAL A 7 -14.94 12.53 6.08
C VAL A 7 -15.58 11.28 5.48
N SER A 8 -15.31 11.02 4.19
CA SER A 8 -15.55 9.73 3.54
C SER A 8 -14.24 8.93 3.56
N ALA A 9 -14.22 7.75 4.17
CA ALA A 9 -13.14 6.79 4.08
C ALA A 9 -13.32 5.91 2.84
N LEU A 10 -12.31 5.85 1.99
CA LEU A 10 -12.32 5.06 0.75
C LEU A 10 -11.37 3.88 0.87
N ILE A 11 -11.89 2.66 0.67
CA ILE A 11 -11.14 1.41 0.78
C ILE A 11 -11.22 0.64 -0.54
N LEU A 12 -10.07 0.16 -1.03
CA LEU A 12 -10.03 -0.84 -2.11
C LEU A 12 -9.76 -2.21 -1.51
N ALA A 13 -10.48 -3.23 -2.00
CA ALA A 13 -10.34 -4.59 -1.51
C ALA A 13 -10.37 -5.62 -2.64
N ARG A 14 -9.40 -6.55 -2.63
CA ARG A 14 -9.36 -7.74 -3.47
C ARG A 14 -8.74 -8.88 -2.69
N ASP A 15 -9.52 -9.95 -2.43
CA ASP A 15 -9.10 -11.09 -1.62
C ASP A 15 -8.57 -10.66 -0.23
N GLU A 16 -9.32 -9.75 0.44
CA GLU A 16 -8.96 -9.11 1.69
C GLU A 16 -9.89 -9.50 2.86
N ALA A 17 -10.58 -10.65 2.77
CA ALA A 17 -11.50 -11.10 3.82
C ALA A 17 -10.84 -11.17 5.21
N HIS A 18 -9.54 -11.45 5.26
CA HIS A 18 -8.78 -11.50 6.51
C HIS A 18 -8.47 -10.09 7.09
N ASN A 19 -8.23 -9.11 6.24
CA ASN A 19 -7.80 -7.78 6.64
C ASN A 19 -8.96 -6.77 6.78
N LEU A 20 -9.97 -6.87 5.90
CA LEU A 20 -11.02 -5.88 5.77
C LEU A 20 -11.81 -5.64 7.08
N PRO A 21 -12.18 -6.65 7.91
CA PRO A 21 -12.91 -6.41 9.15
C PRO A 21 -12.19 -5.43 10.07
N SER A 22 -10.91 -5.68 10.35
CA SER A 22 -10.13 -4.81 11.21
C SER A 22 -9.74 -3.47 10.55
N CYS A 23 -9.74 -3.35 9.23
CA CYS A 23 -9.63 -2.06 8.56
C CYS A 23 -10.88 -1.21 8.81
N LEU A 24 -12.08 -1.79 8.60
CA LEU A 24 -13.37 -1.14 8.82
C LEU A 24 -13.52 -0.63 10.25
N GLU A 25 -13.12 -1.43 11.25
CA GLU A 25 -13.13 -1.00 12.66
C GLU A 25 -12.30 0.27 12.88
N THR A 26 -11.12 0.37 12.23
CA THR A 26 -10.24 1.53 12.41
C THR A 26 -10.70 2.80 11.70
N VAL A 27 -11.65 2.70 10.79
CA VAL A 27 -12.25 3.85 10.08
C VAL A 27 -13.70 4.15 10.50
N ALA A 28 -14.24 3.43 11.49
CA ALA A 28 -15.59 3.65 12.02
C ALA A 28 -15.85 5.07 12.57
N TRP A 29 -14.78 5.85 12.75
CA TRP A 29 -14.84 7.27 13.08
C TRP A 29 -15.21 8.16 11.89
N ALA A 30 -15.06 7.71 10.65
CA ALA A 30 -15.46 8.46 9.46
C ALA A 30 -16.99 8.61 9.41
N ASN A 31 -17.47 9.59 8.65
CA ASN A 31 -18.91 9.85 8.51
C ASN A 31 -19.54 9.00 7.40
N GLU A 32 -18.69 8.42 6.56
CA GLU A 32 -19.08 7.57 5.45
C GLU A 32 -17.92 6.63 5.13
N VAL A 33 -18.18 5.35 4.98
CA VAL A 33 -17.20 4.33 4.58
C VAL A 33 -17.64 3.72 3.27
N ILE A 34 -16.76 3.81 2.25
CA ILE A 34 -17.00 3.31 0.90
C ILE A 34 -15.96 2.24 0.59
N VAL A 35 -16.42 1.06 0.20
CA VAL A 35 -15.55 -0.04 -0.22
C VAL A 35 -15.76 -0.37 -1.69
N VAL A 36 -14.69 -0.33 -2.47
CA VAL A 36 -14.69 -0.86 -3.85
C VAL A 36 -14.04 -2.22 -3.85
N VAL A 37 -14.85 -3.24 -4.15
CA VAL A 37 -14.41 -4.64 -4.22
C VAL A 37 -14.11 -5.01 -5.67
N ASP A 38 -12.93 -5.62 -5.91
CA ASP A 38 -12.65 -6.21 -7.22
C ASP A 38 -13.57 -7.41 -7.44
N ARG A 39 -14.27 -7.43 -8.59
CA ARG A 39 -15.14 -8.53 -9.01
C ARG A 39 -14.44 -9.89 -9.08
N ALA A 40 -13.10 -9.89 -9.22
CA ALA A 40 -12.30 -11.11 -9.23
C ALA A 40 -12.03 -11.68 -7.83
N SER A 41 -12.46 -11.01 -6.73
CA SER A 41 -12.34 -11.53 -5.37
C SER A 41 -13.06 -12.88 -5.24
N ARG A 42 -12.40 -13.83 -4.58
CA ARG A 42 -12.88 -15.22 -4.46
C ARG A 42 -13.06 -15.69 -3.02
N ASP A 43 -12.76 -14.82 -2.07
CA ASP A 43 -12.95 -15.05 -0.64
C ASP A 43 -14.23 -14.33 -0.13
N GLY A 44 -14.40 -14.21 1.16
CA GLY A 44 -15.54 -13.49 1.77
C GLY A 44 -15.50 -11.96 1.71
N THR A 45 -14.59 -11.34 0.96
CA THR A 45 -14.36 -9.89 0.94
C THR A 45 -15.65 -9.10 0.64
N GLU A 46 -16.43 -9.52 -0.36
CA GLU A 46 -17.67 -8.82 -0.73
C GLU A 46 -18.72 -8.86 0.37
N ALA A 47 -18.92 -10.01 1.00
CA ALA A 47 -19.89 -10.17 2.08
C ALA A 47 -19.51 -9.31 3.29
N ILE A 48 -18.22 -9.28 3.64
CA ILE A 48 -17.69 -8.44 4.73
C ILE A 48 -17.87 -6.95 4.42
N ALA A 49 -17.55 -6.54 3.19
CA ALA A 49 -17.74 -5.15 2.76
C ALA A 49 -19.21 -4.71 2.89
N LYS A 50 -20.15 -5.52 2.41
CA LYS A 50 -21.60 -5.23 2.51
C LYS A 50 -22.13 -5.15 3.94
N HIS A 51 -21.49 -5.85 4.87
CA HIS A 51 -21.88 -5.81 6.27
C HIS A 51 -21.33 -4.59 7.03
N GLY A 52 -20.13 -4.13 6.67
CA GLY A 52 -19.39 -3.14 7.47
C GLY A 52 -19.18 -1.77 6.81
N ALA A 53 -19.61 -1.56 5.55
CA ALA A 53 -19.48 -0.28 4.86
C ALA A 53 -20.86 0.36 4.58
N ASP A 54 -20.89 1.69 4.46
CA ASP A 54 -22.12 2.42 4.08
C ASP A 54 -22.44 2.24 2.60
N LEU A 55 -21.41 2.19 1.74
CA LEU A 55 -21.55 1.97 0.30
C LEU A 55 -20.52 0.94 -0.19
N VAL A 56 -20.98 0.02 -1.05
CA VAL A 56 -20.13 -0.98 -1.68
C VAL A 56 -20.33 -0.94 -3.19
N ALA A 57 -19.24 -0.80 -3.94
CA ALA A 57 -19.22 -0.95 -5.39
C ALA A 57 -18.40 -2.19 -5.77
N ILE A 58 -18.94 -3.00 -6.69
CA ILE A 58 -18.23 -4.16 -7.24
C ILE A 58 -17.80 -3.80 -8.66
N ARG A 59 -16.49 -3.75 -8.88
CA ARG A 59 -15.92 -3.40 -10.18
C ARG A 59 -14.92 -4.45 -10.66
N THR A 60 -14.82 -4.62 -11.96
CA THR A 60 -13.68 -5.31 -12.57
C THR A 60 -12.47 -4.40 -12.48
N PHE A 61 -11.35 -4.93 -12.00
CA PHE A 61 -10.09 -4.19 -11.91
C PHE A 61 -9.56 -3.86 -13.31
N ASP A 62 -9.32 -2.60 -13.55
CA ASP A 62 -8.61 -2.07 -14.73
C ASP A 62 -7.24 -1.52 -14.31
N ASP A 63 -7.21 -0.53 -13.43
CA ASP A 63 -6.01 -0.03 -12.75
C ASP A 63 -6.38 0.57 -11.38
N PHE A 64 -5.35 0.84 -10.56
CA PHE A 64 -5.56 1.36 -9.21
C PHE A 64 -6.15 2.77 -9.21
N ALA A 65 -5.72 3.65 -10.12
CA ALA A 65 -6.23 5.03 -10.18
C ALA A 65 -7.73 5.04 -10.50
N ASN A 66 -8.18 4.25 -11.47
CA ASN A 66 -9.58 4.13 -11.83
C ASN A 66 -10.44 3.52 -10.71
N GLN A 67 -9.91 2.52 -9.99
CA GLN A 67 -10.62 1.94 -8.83
C GLN A 67 -10.78 2.96 -7.71
N ARG A 68 -9.71 3.72 -7.38
CA ARG A 68 -9.78 4.79 -6.36
C ARG A 68 -10.71 5.92 -6.79
N ASN A 69 -10.66 6.31 -8.07
CA ASN A 69 -11.55 7.33 -8.61
C ASN A 69 -13.03 6.90 -8.58
N ALA A 70 -13.32 5.62 -8.81
CA ALA A 70 -14.66 5.11 -8.67
C ALA A 70 -15.19 5.22 -7.22
N ALA A 71 -14.35 4.94 -6.22
CA ALA A 71 -14.70 5.18 -4.83
C ALA A 71 -14.89 6.68 -4.54
N LEU A 72 -14.03 7.54 -5.09
CA LEU A 72 -14.11 8.99 -4.95
C LEU A 72 -15.41 9.56 -5.53
N ASP A 73 -15.84 9.06 -6.68
CA ASP A 73 -17.06 9.53 -7.37
C ASP A 73 -18.34 9.16 -6.57
N LEU A 74 -18.29 8.16 -5.68
CA LEU A 74 -19.37 7.79 -4.76
C LEU A 74 -19.38 8.62 -3.46
N ALA A 75 -18.25 9.26 -3.13
CA ALA A 75 -18.09 9.96 -1.85
C ALA A 75 -18.96 11.22 -1.77
N SER A 76 -19.67 11.38 -0.64
CA SER A 76 -20.56 12.52 -0.39
C SER A 76 -19.96 13.58 0.53
N CYS A 77 -18.94 13.22 1.35
CA CYS A 77 -18.38 14.12 2.35
C CYS A 77 -17.38 15.14 1.76
N GLU A 78 -17.06 16.16 2.55
CA GLU A 78 -16.15 17.25 2.15
C GLU A 78 -14.70 16.77 2.05
N TRP A 79 -14.29 15.88 2.96
CA TRP A 79 -12.94 15.33 2.99
C TRP A 79 -12.93 13.87 2.61
N ILE A 80 -11.88 13.48 1.91
CA ILE A 80 -11.62 12.11 1.46
C ILE A 80 -10.42 11.57 2.22
N PHE A 81 -10.58 10.42 2.86
CA PHE A 81 -9.50 9.68 3.49
C PHE A 81 -9.32 8.33 2.79
N ALA A 82 -8.24 8.16 2.04
CA ALA A 82 -7.94 6.92 1.34
C ALA A 82 -7.09 6.00 2.21
N ILE A 83 -7.52 4.75 2.37
CA ILE A 83 -6.83 3.73 3.15
C ILE A 83 -6.93 2.39 2.42
N ASP A 84 -5.89 1.57 2.48
CA ASP A 84 -5.90 0.23 1.90
C ASP A 84 -6.43 -0.81 2.91
N ALA A 85 -7.02 -1.91 2.44
CA ALA A 85 -7.64 -2.91 3.32
C ALA A 85 -6.66 -3.55 4.32
N ASP A 86 -5.37 -3.59 4.01
CA ASP A 86 -4.28 -4.07 4.87
C ASP A 86 -3.63 -2.97 5.73
N GLU A 87 -4.19 -1.73 5.70
CA GLU A 87 -3.78 -0.61 6.55
C GLU A 87 -4.74 -0.43 7.75
N ARG A 88 -4.25 0.25 8.79
CA ARG A 88 -5.02 0.58 10.02
C ARG A 88 -4.78 2.03 10.39
N ALA A 89 -5.87 2.79 10.52
CA ALA A 89 -5.83 4.14 11.07
C ALA A 89 -5.76 4.04 12.61
N THR A 90 -4.68 4.61 13.20
CA THR A 90 -4.59 4.62 14.67
C THR A 90 -5.58 5.63 15.28
N PRO A 91 -6.00 5.46 16.53
CA PRO A 91 -6.85 6.44 17.22
C PRO A 91 -6.26 7.85 17.22
N GLU A 92 -4.92 7.96 17.34
CA GLU A 92 -4.18 9.22 17.31
C GLU A 92 -4.27 9.88 15.93
N LEU A 93 -4.14 9.08 14.84
CA LEU A 93 -4.30 9.58 13.47
C LEU A 93 -5.74 10.07 13.23
N ALA A 94 -6.74 9.32 13.68
CA ALA A 94 -8.15 9.70 13.57
C ALA A 94 -8.44 11.02 14.31
N ALA A 95 -7.91 11.17 15.51
CA ALA A 95 -8.03 12.41 16.30
C ALA A 95 -7.31 13.59 15.63
N GLU A 96 -6.11 13.36 15.08
CA GLU A 96 -5.36 14.38 14.35
C GLU A 96 -6.10 14.84 13.09
N ILE A 97 -6.64 13.91 12.30
CA ILE A 97 -7.43 14.23 11.10
C ILE A 97 -8.60 15.13 11.49
N ARG A 98 -9.41 14.73 12.48
CA ARG A 98 -10.56 15.53 12.92
C ARG A 98 -10.15 16.92 13.39
N ARG A 99 -9.07 17.03 14.16
CA ARG A 99 -8.54 18.30 14.65
C ARG A 99 -8.12 19.21 13.52
N VAL A 100 -7.34 18.68 12.56
CA VAL A 100 -6.77 19.46 11.46
C VAL A 100 -7.86 19.96 10.51
N ILE A 101 -8.80 19.09 10.10
CA ILE A 101 -9.87 19.51 9.17
C ILE A 101 -10.88 20.47 9.80
N SER A 102 -10.96 20.53 11.13
CA SER A 102 -11.82 21.45 11.87
C SER A 102 -11.19 22.82 12.15
N ASP A 103 -9.92 23.00 11.80
CA ASP A 103 -9.23 24.28 11.99
C ASP A 103 -9.75 25.32 11.00
N PRO A 104 -10.36 26.44 11.44
CA PRO A 104 -10.86 27.48 10.57
C PRO A 104 -9.74 28.24 9.82
N ALA A 105 -8.50 28.16 10.31
CA ALA A 105 -7.32 28.74 9.67
C ALA A 105 -6.64 27.82 8.65
N LEU A 106 -7.22 26.64 8.41
CA LEU A 106 -6.66 25.63 7.51
C LEU A 106 -6.54 26.15 6.07
N ARG A 107 -5.31 26.18 5.55
CA ARG A 107 -5.00 26.58 4.17
C ARG A 107 -4.71 25.42 3.25
N HIS A 108 -4.34 24.26 3.79
CA HIS A 108 -4.06 23.06 3.00
C HIS A 108 -5.36 22.38 2.54
N VAL A 109 -5.35 21.91 1.31
CA VAL A 109 -6.46 21.14 0.74
C VAL A 109 -6.16 19.62 0.74
N GLY A 110 -5.01 19.22 1.23
CA GLY A 110 -4.63 17.82 1.37
C GLY A 110 -3.52 17.61 2.41
N PHE A 111 -3.34 16.36 2.82
CA PHE A 111 -2.31 15.97 3.78
C PHE A 111 -1.69 14.64 3.39
N ARG A 112 -0.38 14.61 3.47
CA ARG A 112 0.42 13.39 3.36
C ARG A 112 0.43 12.70 4.72
N VAL A 113 0.21 11.40 4.70
CA VAL A 113 0.14 10.55 5.90
C VAL A 113 1.31 9.59 5.90
N PRO A 114 2.16 9.59 6.95
CA PRO A 114 3.23 8.61 7.06
C PRO A 114 2.67 7.18 7.11
N ILE A 115 3.32 6.25 6.42
CA ILE A 115 3.01 4.82 6.53
C ILE A 115 4.09 4.13 7.35
N ARG A 116 3.68 3.28 8.27
CA ARG A 116 4.56 2.49 9.14
C ARG A 116 4.30 1.01 8.92
N SER A 117 5.28 0.36 8.29
CA SER A 117 5.19 -1.06 8.00
C SER A 117 5.28 -1.91 9.27
N VAL A 118 4.37 -2.86 9.40
CA VAL A 118 4.42 -3.96 10.36
C VAL A 118 4.79 -5.21 9.58
N ILE A 119 5.97 -5.76 9.87
CA ILE A 119 6.56 -6.89 9.18
C ILE A 119 6.87 -7.97 10.21
N LEU A 120 6.37 -9.19 10.00
CA LEU A 120 6.50 -10.32 10.92
C LEU A 120 6.08 -9.96 12.36
N GLY A 121 4.98 -9.22 12.49
CA GLY A 121 4.44 -8.78 13.79
C GLY A 121 5.18 -7.61 14.45
N ARG A 122 6.29 -7.14 13.87
CA ARG A 122 7.08 -6.03 14.40
C ARG A 122 6.93 -4.75 13.58
N ARG A 123 6.78 -3.62 14.26
CA ARG A 123 6.83 -2.29 13.63
C ARG A 123 8.26 -1.97 13.24
N PHE A 124 8.52 -1.86 11.94
CA PHE A 124 9.82 -1.48 11.42
C PHE A 124 10.04 0.03 11.55
N ARG A 125 11.25 0.39 11.92
CA ARG A 125 11.72 1.78 11.98
C ARG A 125 12.88 2.06 11.04
N PHE A 126 13.46 1.00 10.50
CA PHE A 126 14.67 1.01 9.67
C PHE A 126 14.45 0.12 8.44
N SER A 127 15.48 -0.47 7.88
CA SER A 127 15.39 -1.39 6.73
C SER A 127 14.86 -0.74 5.43
N GLY A 128 14.78 0.60 5.36
CA GLY A 128 14.31 1.33 4.18
C GLY A 128 12.79 1.38 3.99
N THR A 129 12.02 1.04 5.03
CA THR A 129 10.53 0.98 5.00
C THR A 129 9.84 2.27 5.47
N GLN A 130 10.61 3.34 5.84
CA GLN A 130 10.08 4.50 6.58
C GLN A 130 9.73 5.71 5.72
N HIS A 131 9.97 5.66 4.42
CA HIS A 131 9.94 6.88 3.58
C HIS A 131 8.65 7.02 2.77
N ASP A 132 7.66 6.17 3.04
CA ASP A 132 6.40 6.27 2.33
C ASP A 132 5.50 7.33 2.98
N LEU A 133 5.22 8.38 2.21
CA LEU A 133 4.47 9.56 2.65
C LEU A 133 3.44 9.95 1.56
N PRO A 134 2.49 9.06 1.23
CA PRO A 134 1.49 9.33 0.22
C PRO A 134 0.48 10.39 0.66
N LEU A 135 -0.17 11.02 -0.31
CA LEU A 135 -1.32 11.86 -0.06
C LEU A 135 -2.54 10.96 0.19
N ARG A 136 -3.01 10.93 1.44
CA ARG A 136 -4.11 10.05 1.88
C ARG A 136 -5.35 10.81 2.33
N LEU A 137 -5.23 12.09 2.67
CA LEU A 137 -6.34 12.95 3.08
C LEU A 137 -6.40 14.17 2.17
N PHE A 138 -7.55 14.47 1.57
CA PHE A 138 -7.71 15.68 0.74
C PHE A 138 -9.18 16.10 0.62
N LYS A 139 -9.41 17.37 0.29
CA LYS A 139 -10.76 17.92 0.01
C LYS A 139 -11.30 17.34 -1.29
N ARG A 140 -12.55 16.87 -1.25
CA ARG A 140 -13.28 16.43 -2.44
C ARG A 140 -13.32 17.56 -3.48
N GLY A 141 -13.07 17.20 -4.74
CA GLY A 141 -12.96 18.18 -5.85
C GLY A 141 -11.57 18.81 -6.02
N HIS A 142 -10.64 18.63 -5.07
CA HIS A 142 -9.27 19.11 -5.15
C HIS A 142 -8.24 18.05 -5.53
N GLY A 143 -8.58 16.77 -5.49
CA GLY A 143 -7.69 15.67 -5.82
C GLY A 143 -8.37 14.63 -6.70
N ARG A 144 -7.59 14.00 -7.60
CA ARG A 144 -7.99 12.84 -8.39
C ARG A 144 -6.76 11.97 -8.64
N TRP A 145 -6.95 10.65 -8.61
CA TRP A 145 -5.84 9.73 -8.88
C TRP A 145 -5.53 9.66 -10.35
N SER A 146 -4.23 9.62 -10.67
CA SER A 146 -3.67 9.43 -12.01
C SER A 146 -2.50 8.45 -11.97
N GLY A 147 -2.15 7.89 -13.13
CA GLY A 147 -1.06 6.92 -13.29
C GLY A 147 -1.54 5.47 -13.23
N THR A 148 -0.97 4.61 -14.10
CA THR A 148 -1.40 3.22 -14.26
C THR A 148 -0.65 2.23 -13.35
N VAL A 149 0.60 2.51 -12.98
CA VAL A 149 1.48 1.60 -12.22
C VAL A 149 1.85 2.17 -10.85
N HIS A 150 2.06 3.47 -10.77
CA HIS A 150 2.34 4.20 -9.53
C HIS A 150 1.35 5.36 -9.47
N GLU A 151 0.15 5.05 -8.97
CA GLU A 151 -0.90 6.06 -8.87
C GLU A 151 -0.51 7.13 -7.83
N THR A 152 -0.73 8.36 -8.22
CA THR A 152 -0.57 9.53 -7.36
C THR A 152 -1.84 10.37 -7.40
N VAL A 153 -2.07 11.16 -6.37
CA VAL A 153 -3.17 12.12 -6.38
C VAL A 153 -2.68 13.42 -6.97
N ASP A 154 -3.27 13.82 -8.09
CA ASP A 154 -3.11 15.15 -8.67
C ASP A 154 -3.90 16.14 -7.82
N LEU A 155 -3.23 16.84 -6.93
CA LEU A 155 -3.83 17.76 -5.97
C LEU A 155 -3.82 19.19 -6.52
N ARG A 156 -5.00 19.82 -6.55
CA ARG A 156 -5.15 21.24 -6.90
C ARG A 156 -5.10 22.09 -5.63
N GLY A 157 -3.91 22.46 -5.21
CA GLY A 157 -3.65 23.25 -4.01
C GLY A 157 -2.46 22.75 -3.21
N THR A 158 -2.29 23.26 -1.98
CA THR A 158 -1.17 22.91 -1.12
C THR A 158 -1.49 21.72 -0.24
N SER A 159 -0.46 20.91 0.07
CA SER A 159 -0.56 19.81 1.02
C SER A 159 0.31 20.03 2.25
N GLY A 160 -0.23 19.69 3.40
CA GLY A 160 0.48 19.53 4.66
C GLY A 160 0.95 18.10 4.89
N ARG A 161 1.46 17.84 6.09
CA ARG A 161 1.86 16.51 6.56
C ARG A 161 1.23 16.27 7.93
N LEU A 162 0.68 15.08 8.15
CA LEU A 162 0.26 14.62 9.47
C LEU A 162 1.45 13.99 10.21
N GLU A 163 1.40 14.03 11.53
CA GLU A 163 2.44 13.46 12.40
C GLU A 163 2.20 11.99 12.68
N ASN A 164 0.93 11.63 12.88
CA ASN A 164 0.51 10.26 13.14
C ASN A 164 0.42 9.46 11.84
N ALA A 165 0.70 8.16 11.93
CA ALA A 165 0.89 7.29 10.78
C ALA A 165 -0.22 6.24 10.65
N LEU A 166 -0.50 5.83 9.41
CA LEU A 166 -1.13 4.55 9.12
C LEU A 166 -0.19 3.40 9.47
N GLN A 167 -0.72 2.35 10.05
CA GLN A 167 -0.02 1.08 10.22
C GLN A 167 -0.35 0.18 9.04
N HIS A 168 0.65 -0.25 8.30
CA HIS A 168 0.49 -1.15 7.16
C HIS A 168 0.98 -2.55 7.53
N LYS A 169 0.08 -3.51 7.61
CA LYS A 169 0.39 -4.93 7.88
C LYS A 169 0.94 -5.59 6.61
N THR A 170 2.12 -5.15 6.18
CA THR A 170 2.70 -5.52 4.88
C THR A 170 3.01 -7.01 4.78
N ILE A 171 3.53 -7.62 5.85
CA ILE A 171 3.98 -9.02 5.89
C ILE A 171 3.64 -9.57 7.28
N PRO A 172 2.47 -10.20 7.47
CA PRO A 172 2.05 -10.69 8.78
C PRO A 172 2.90 -11.86 9.27
N ASP A 173 3.31 -12.76 8.37
CA ASP A 173 4.02 -13.98 8.67
C ASP A 173 5.01 -14.39 7.56
N MET A 174 5.82 -15.40 7.85
CA MET A 174 6.84 -15.91 6.94
C MET A 174 6.24 -16.57 5.70
N GLN A 175 5.11 -17.26 5.81
CA GLN A 175 4.45 -17.91 4.68
C GLN A 175 3.99 -16.87 3.66
N THR A 176 3.33 -15.82 4.12
CA THR A 176 2.90 -14.68 3.30
C THR A 176 4.10 -13.99 2.65
N PHE A 177 5.21 -13.84 3.39
CA PHE A 177 6.43 -13.25 2.84
C PHE A 177 6.99 -14.06 1.68
N LEU A 178 7.16 -15.37 1.86
CA LEU A 178 7.66 -16.27 0.81
C LEU A 178 6.72 -16.31 -0.40
N HIS A 179 5.41 -16.30 -0.16
CA HIS A 179 4.42 -16.23 -1.24
C HIS A 179 4.57 -14.93 -2.05
N LYS A 180 4.66 -13.77 -1.38
CA LYS A 180 4.91 -12.47 -2.03
C LYS A 180 6.22 -12.47 -2.81
N ILE A 181 7.31 -12.97 -2.24
CA ILE A 181 8.60 -13.11 -2.94
C ILE A 181 8.42 -13.93 -4.22
N ASN A 182 7.79 -15.10 -4.12
CA ASN A 182 7.58 -15.96 -5.28
C ASN A 182 6.78 -15.26 -6.37
N HIS A 183 5.68 -14.61 -6.01
CA HIS A 183 4.80 -13.90 -6.94
C HIS A 183 5.53 -12.73 -7.63
N TYR A 184 6.07 -11.78 -6.85
CA TYR A 184 6.72 -10.59 -7.41
C TYR A 184 7.97 -10.90 -8.21
N THR A 185 8.78 -11.88 -7.79
CA THR A 185 9.96 -12.29 -8.56
C THR A 185 9.59 -12.92 -9.90
N THR A 186 8.42 -13.58 -10.01
CA THR A 186 7.91 -14.08 -11.29
C THR A 186 7.51 -12.93 -12.21
N LEU A 187 6.77 -11.95 -11.70
CA LEU A 187 6.36 -10.77 -12.49
C LEU A 187 7.57 -9.96 -12.98
N GLU A 188 8.58 -9.77 -12.12
CA GLU A 188 9.81 -9.07 -12.49
C GLU A 188 10.63 -9.85 -13.53
N ALA A 189 10.72 -11.18 -13.40
CA ALA A 189 11.40 -12.01 -14.38
C ALA A 189 10.73 -11.94 -15.76
N LEU A 190 9.40 -11.98 -15.81
CA LEU A 190 8.62 -11.79 -17.04
C LEU A 190 8.84 -10.39 -17.64
N ARG A 191 8.90 -9.36 -16.81
CA ARG A 191 9.22 -8.01 -17.25
C ARG A 191 10.62 -7.95 -17.87
N PHE A 192 11.64 -8.48 -17.19
CA PHE A 192 13.01 -8.53 -17.71
C PHE A 192 13.10 -9.28 -19.05
N HIS A 193 12.33 -10.35 -19.19
CA HIS A 193 12.25 -11.12 -20.41
C HIS A 193 11.64 -10.30 -21.57
N ARG A 194 10.52 -9.59 -21.30
CA ARG A 194 9.86 -8.70 -22.29
C ARG A 194 10.75 -7.51 -22.69
N GLU A 195 11.49 -6.94 -21.74
CA GLU A 195 12.47 -5.87 -21.99
C GLU A 195 13.74 -6.34 -22.73
N GLY A 196 13.88 -7.64 -23.02
CA GLY A 196 15.06 -8.19 -23.68
C GLY A 196 16.35 -8.09 -22.86
N ARG A 197 16.25 -8.02 -21.52
CA ARG A 197 17.42 -7.89 -20.65
C ARG A 197 18.34 -9.09 -20.79
N ARG A 198 19.65 -8.81 -20.82
CA ARG A 198 20.68 -9.87 -20.81
C ARG A 198 20.91 -10.36 -19.39
N PHE A 199 20.99 -11.66 -19.22
CA PHE A 199 21.40 -12.28 -17.97
C PHE A 199 22.91 -12.16 -17.76
N ARG A 200 23.33 -11.79 -16.54
CA ARG A 200 24.75 -11.73 -16.12
C ARG A 200 24.92 -12.51 -14.81
N LEU A 201 26.00 -13.26 -14.67
CA LEU A 201 26.31 -13.99 -13.41
C LEU A 201 26.49 -13.05 -12.21
N THR A 202 26.97 -11.84 -12.44
CA THR A 202 27.07 -10.79 -11.40
C THR A 202 25.72 -10.43 -10.79
N ASP A 203 24.63 -10.58 -11.55
CA ASP A 203 23.27 -10.32 -11.05
C ASP A 203 22.84 -11.35 -10.00
N LEU A 204 23.42 -12.56 -10.03
CA LEU A 204 23.15 -13.61 -9.02
C LEU A 204 24.07 -13.52 -7.80
N ALA A 205 25.30 -13.08 -7.96
CA ALA A 205 26.29 -13.10 -6.88
C ALA A 205 26.35 -11.74 -6.14
N ILE A 206 26.52 -10.65 -6.90
CA ILE A 206 26.81 -9.33 -6.31
C ILE A 206 25.53 -8.63 -5.85
N ARG A 207 24.49 -8.59 -6.69
CA ARG A 207 23.28 -7.83 -6.39
C ARG A 207 22.51 -8.31 -5.15
N PRO A 208 22.35 -9.62 -4.87
CA PRO A 208 21.72 -10.09 -3.64
C PRO A 208 22.47 -9.65 -2.40
N VAL A 209 23.80 -9.84 -2.39
CA VAL A 209 24.67 -9.44 -1.27
C VAL A 209 24.64 -7.93 -1.06
N TRP A 210 24.73 -7.16 -2.16
CA TRP A 210 24.61 -5.71 -2.11
C TRP A 210 23.25 -5.26 -1.57
N THR A 211 22.16 -5.90 -1.99
CA THR A 211 20.81 -5.57 -1.50
C THR A 211 20.71 -5.83 -0.01
N PHE A 212 21.19 -6.99 0.46
CA PHE A 212 21.26 -7.29 1.90
C PHE A 212 22.09 -6.23 2.65
N ALA A 213 23.32 -5.97 2.23
CA ALA A 213 24.21 -5.02 2.88
C ALA A 213 23.61 -3.59 2.90
N LYS A 214 23.02 -3.15 1.78
CA LYS A 214 22.35 -1.87 1.68
C LYS A 214 21.20 -1.73 2.69
N LEU A 215 20.37 -2.77 2.85
CA LEU A 215 19.21 -2.73 3.75
C LEU A 215 19.66 -2.94 5.20
N TYR A 216 20.49 -3.94 5.45
CA TYR A 216 20.87 -4.33 6.81
C TYR A 216 21.83 -3.34 7.47
N VAL A 217 22.87 -2.94 6.74
CA VAL A 217 23.88 -1.97 7.23
C VAL A 217 23.51 -0.54 6.82
N GLY A 218 23.33 -0.28 5.52
CA GLY A 218 23.13 1.08 5.01
C GLY A 218 21.79 1.71 5.43
N LYS A 219 20.73 0.91 5.65
CA LYS A 219 19.44 1.34 6.16
C LYS A 219 19.19 0.94 7.62
N LEU A 220 20.26 0.57 8.33
CA LEU A 220 20.25 0.21 9.74
C LEU A 220 19.25 -0.91 10.10
N GLY A 221 19.01 -1.85 9.17
CA GLY A 221 18.06 -2.94 9.34
C GLY A 221 18.35 -3.85 10.55
N PHE A 222 19.60 -3.90 11.01
CA PHE A 222 19.97 -4.62 12.23
C PHE A 222 19.29 -4.05 13.49
N LEU A 223 18.86 -2.78 13.49
CA LEU A 223 18.11 -2.17 14.59
C LEU A 223 16.64 -2.63 14.64
N ASP A 224 16.11 -3.20 13.56
CA ASP A 224 14.80 -3.85 13.55
C ASP A 224 14.84 -5.29 14.11
N GLY A 225 15.99 -5.74 14.65
CA GLY A 225 16.17 -7.01 15.33
C GLY A 225 16.20 -8.22 14.39
N LEU A 226 15.74 -9.39 14.88
CA LEU A 226 15.74 -10.63 14.10
C LEU A 226 14.84 -10.54 12.88
N GLU A 227 13.69 -9.88 13.00
CA GLU A 227 12.75 -9.63 11.91
C GLU A 227 13.39 -8.74 10.83
N GLY A 228 14.19 -7.73 11.25
CA GLY A 228 14.98 -6.90 10.34
C GLY A 228 16.04 -7.69 9.59
N PHE A 229 16.74 -8.61 10.26
CA PHE A 229 17.67 -9.53 9.60
C PHE A 229 16.94 -10.42 8.58
N ALA A 230 15.84 -11.07 8.98
CA ALA A 230 15.06 -11.94 8.11
C ALA A 230 14.54 -11.19 6.88
N PHE A 231 14.00 -9.97 7.07
CA PHE A 231 13.52 -9.11 5.98
C PHE A 231 14.65 -8.76 5.01
N CYS A 232 15.81 -8.32 5.51
CA CYS A 232 16.95 -7.94 4.66
C CYS A 232 17.53 -9.15 3.91
N ALA A 233 17.64 -10.31 4.57
CA ALA A 233 18.15 -11.53 3.97
C ALA A 233 17.22 -12.04 2.85
N LEU A 234 15.93 -12.12 3.11
CA LEU A 234 14.93 -12.55 2.12
C LEU A 234 14.77 -11.52 0.99
N SER A 235 14.93 -10.23 1.27
CA SER A 235 14.97 -9.20 0.23
C SER A 235 16.19 -9.36 -0.69
N GLY A 236 17.35 -9.69 -0.13
CA GLY A 236 18.53 -10.05 -0.92
C GLY A 236 18.30 -11.31 -1.74
N LEU A 237 17.75 -12.37 -1.12
CA LEU A 237 17.43 -13.64 -1.80
C LEU A 237 16.44 -13.42 -2.96
N SER A 238 15.43 -12.57 -2.79
CA SER A 238 14.45 -12.27 -3.85
C SER A 238 15.10 -11.74 -5.12
N VAL A 239 16.20 -10.99 -4.98
CA VAL A 239 17.01 -10.53 -6.14
C VAL A 239 17.61 -11.71 -6.88
N ALA A 240 18.17 -12.71 -6.18
CA ALA A 240 18.69 -13.91 -6.82
C ALA A 240 17.57 -14.71 -7.51
N VAL A 241 16.45 -14.94 -6.81
CA VAL A 241 15.31 -15.71 -7.33
C VAL A 241 14.77 -15.12 -8.63
N ARG A 242 14.55 -13.80 -8.73
CA ARG A 242 14.05 -13.18 -9.97
C ARG A 242 15.03 -13.33 -11.15
N HIS A 243 16.33 -13.25 -10.89
CA HIS A 243 17.32 -13.45 -11.94
C HIS A 243 17.44 -14.93 -12.39
N PHE A 244 17.26 -15.88 -11.44
CA PHE A 244 17.14 -17.29 -11.80
C PHE A 244 15.93 -17.57 -12.67
N LYS A 245 14.74 -17.09 -12.28
CA LYS A 245 13.51 -17.21 -13.07
C LYS A 245 13.66 -16.57 -14.46
N HIS A 246 14.30 -15.41 -14.54
CA HIS A 246 14.59 -14.77 -15.82
C HIS A 246 15.50 -15.64 -16.70
N ARG A 247 16.55 -16.26 -16.11
CA ARG A 247 17.43 -17.19 -16.84
C ARG A 247 16.68 -18.42 -17.35
N GLU A 248 15.74 -18.96 -16.59
CA GLU A 248 14.88 -20.08 -17.01
C GLU A 248 14.08 -19.69 -18.27
N LEU A 249 13.43 -18.52 -18.27
CA LEU A 249 12.68 -18.01 -19.43
C LEU A 249 13.58 -17.86 -20.68
N LEU A 250 14.83 -17.40 -20.51
CA LEU A 250 15.78 -17.29 -21.62
C LEU A 250 16.23 -18.64 -22.18
N ARG A 251 16.23 -19.71 -21.36
CA ARG A 251 16.57 -21.08 -21.80
C ARG A 251 15.45 -21.72 -22.62
N VAL A 252 14.20 -21.57 -22.17
CA VAL A 252 13.03 -22.10 -22.90
C VAL A 252 12.97 -21.53 -24.32
N ARG A 253 13.22 -20.22 -24.49
CA ARG A 253 13.24 -19.57 -25.82
C ARG A 253 14.38 -20.06 -26.75
N ARG A 254 15.44 -20.65 -26.21
CA ARG A 254 16.56 -21.17 -27.03
C ARG A 254 16.32 -22.62 -27.45
N ALA A 255 15.38 -23.31 -26.83
CA ALA A 255 15.02 -24.70 -27.10
C ALA A 255 13.79 -24.84 -28.01
N SER A 256 13.05 -23.75 -28.21
CA SER A 256 11.97 -23.59 -29.19
C SER A 256 12.47 -22.86 -30.45
#